data_b9c0f733b871676bc9950fc351f89cec
#
_entry.id   b9c0f733b871676bc9950fc351f89cec
#
_cell.length_a   1.000
_cell.length_b   1.000
_cell.length_c   1.000
_cell.angle_alpha   90.00
_cell.angle_beta   90.00
_cell.angle_gamma   90.00
#
_symmetry.space_group_name_H-M   'P 1'
#
loop_
_entity.id
_entity.type
_entity.pdbx_description
1 polymer ?
#
loop_
_entity_poly.entity_id
_entity_poly.type
_entity_poly.pdbx_seq_one_letter_code
_entity_poly.pdbx_strand_id
1 'polypeptide(L)'
;IVALLVLLVGGTWYNAELEKSLAVATTAKQHESAQRIIAENAKEIAEVRRVEAVENLRKARRVVDTALTGITEIIRYYPGVQRVREGLLEEVAKEYEEFAAQQGEDFEIQLERGTAYVRLGEVRQTLGDLDSAEAAYRNAAAIFSKMNETFGNRVEVGVLAATAKIKHAGILETR
;
A
#
# COMPACT_ATOMS: atom_id res chain seq x y z
N ILE A 1 19.11 -75.71 -2.98
CA ILE A 1 18.65 -75.12 -4.27
C ILE A 1 17.40 -74.31 -4.04
N VAL A 2 16.33 -74.79 -3.34
CA VAL A 2 15.08 -74.07 -3.11
C VAL A 2 15.28 -72.79 -2.32
N ALA A 3 16.14 -72.78 -1.25
CA ALA A 3 16.43 -71.59 -0.46
C ALA A 3 17.08 -70.47 -1.27
N LEU A 4 17.96 -70.81 -2.22
CA LEU A 4 18.63 -69.88 -3.09
C LEU A 4 17.69 -69.24 -4.12
N LEU A 5 16.72 -69.96 -4.62
CA LEU A 5 15.69 -69.48 -5.51
C LEU A 5 14.73 -68.51 -4.78
N VAL A 6 14.38 -68.79 -3.53
CA VAL A 6 13.54 -67.88 -2.72
C VAL A 6 14.24 -66.57 -2.44
N LEU A 7 15.54 -66.61 -2.16
CA LEU A 7 16.36 -65.40 -1.93
C LEU A 7 16.50 -64.57 -3.24
N LEU A 8 16.71 -65.21 -4.38
CA LEU A 8 16.80 -64.50 -5.65
C LEU A 8 15.46 -63.85 -6.05
N VAL A 9 14.35 -64.58 -5.94
CA VAL A 9 13.01 -64.02 -6.25
C VAL A 9 12.60 -62.95 -5.27
N GLY A 10 12.87 -63.15 -3.98
CA GLY A 10 12.62 -62.14 -2.95
C GLY A 10 13.48 -60.87 -3.15
N GLY A 11 14.74 -61.04 -3.53
CA GLY A 11 15.64 -59.90 -3.79
C GLY A 11 15.22 -59.12 -5.04
N THR A 12 14.82 -59.76 -6.12
CA THR A 12 14.34 -59.08 -7.35
C THR A 12 13.03 -58.36 -7.10
N TRP A 13 12.09 -58.95 -6.37
CA TRP A 13 10.84 -58.32 -6.00
C TRP A 13 11.07 -57.10 -5.11
N TYR A 14 11.95 -57.20 -4.10
CA TYR A 14 12.28 -56.09 -3.23
C TYR A 14 12.95 -54.94 -3.97
N ASN A 15 13.88 -55.23 -4.89
CA ASN A 15 14.52 -54.20 -5.69
C ASN A 15 13.50 -53.50 -6.64
N ALA A 16 12.57 -54.24 -7.25
CA ALA A 16 11.54 -53.66 -8.08
C ALA A 16 10.59 -52.77 -7.31
N GLU A 17 10.26 -53.10 -6.07
CA GLU A 17 9.41 -52.27 -5.20
C GLU A 17 10.17 -51.04 -4.71
N LEU A 18 11.45 -51.15 -4.43
CA LEU A 18 12.31 -50.02 -4.08
C LEU A 18 12.46 -49.03 -5.23
N GLU A 19 12.67 -49.53 -6.47
CA GLU A 19 12.71 -48.68 -7.66
C GLU A 19 11.41 -47.92 -7.90
N LYS A 20 10.26 -48.57 -7.72
CA LYS A 20 8.94 -47.91 -7.82
C LYS A 20 8.79 -46.82 -6.75
N SER A 21 9.15 -47.11 -5.52
CA SER A 21 9.04 -46.11 -4.43
C SER A 21 9.98 -44.93 -4.64
N LEU A 22 11.19 -45.17 -5.14
CA LEU A 22 12.14 -44.12 -5.52
C LEU A 22 11.61 -43.26 -6.70
N ALA A 23 11.03 -43.91 -7.72
CA ALA A 23 10.43 -43.19 -8.85
C ALA A 23 9.27 -42.28 -8.40
N VAL A 24 8.39 -42.79 -7.54
CA VAL A 24 7.29 -41.99 -6.97
C VAL A 24 7.84 -40.84 -6.12
N ALA A 25 8.83 -41.08 -5.28
CA ALA A 25 9.44 -40.04 -4.43
C ALA A 25 10.14 -38.95 -5.28
N THR A 26 10.82 -39.35 -6.35
CA THR A 26 11.49 -38.37 -7.24
C THR A 26 10.51 -37.54 -8.04
N THR A 27 9.43 -38.14 -8.56
CA THR A 27 8.37 -37.38 -9.25
C THR A 27 7.62 -36.44 -8.30
N ALA A 28 7.32 -36.89 -7.09
CA ALA A 28 6.70 -36.03 -6.07
C ALA A 28 7.58 -34.83 -5.73
N LYS A 29 8.89 -35.04 -5.54
CA LYS A 29 9.86 -33.99 -5.26
C LYS A 29 10.02 -32.99 -6.42
N GLN A 30 10.01 -33.50 -7.66
CA GLN A 30 10.03 -32.65 -8.87
C GLN A 30 8.75 -31.80 -8.98
N HIS A 31 7.59 -32.39 -8.68
CA HIS A 31 6.30 -31.68 -8.68
C HIS A 31 6.28 -30.58 -7.59
N GLU A 32 6.77 -30.87 -6.40
CA GLU A 32 6.90 -29.91 -5.31
C GLU A 32 7.83 -28.75 -5.68
N SER A 33 9.00 -29.06 -6.25
CA SER A 33 9.96 -28.03 -6.69
C SER A 33 9.38 -27.13 -7.79
N ALA A 34 8.66 -27.72 -8.76
CA ALA A 34 7.99 -26.96 -9.82
C ALA A 34 6.90 -26.04 -9.25
N GLN A 35 6.09 -26.53 -8.30
CA GLN A 35 5.08 -25.72 -7.64
C GLN A 35 5.67 -24.58 -6.83
N ARG A 36 6.80 -24.81 -6.15
CA ARG A 36 7.53 -23.75 -5.42
C ARG A 36 8.02 -22.65 -6.36
N ILE A 37 8.60 -23.01 -7.50
CA ILE A 37 9.07 -22.04 -8.51
C ILE A 37 7.89 -21.22 -9.05
N ILE A 38 6.76 -21.87 -9.36
CA ILE A 38 5.55 -21.18 -9.84
C ILE A 38 5.03 -20.19 -8.78
N ALA A 39 4.99 -20.63 -7.51
CA ALA A 39 4.52 -19.78 -6.42
C ALA A 39 5.45 -18.58 -6.19
N GLU A 40 6.76 -18.79 -6.28
CA GLU A 40 7.78 -17.75 -6.13
C GLU A 40 7.70 -16.71 -7.25
N ASN A 41 7.59 -17.16 -8.50
CA ASN A 41 7.37 -16.30 -9.65
C ASN A 41 6.05 -15.51 -9.56
N ALA A 42 4.97 -16.16 -9.11
CA ALA A 42 3.69 -15.50 -8.91
C ALA A 42 3.78 -14.40 -7.83
N LYS A 43 4.52 -14.66 -6.75
CA LYS A 43 4.78 -13.68 -5.69
C LYS A 43 5.60 -12.49 -6.21
N GLU A 44 6.63 -12.74 -6.98
CA GLU A 44 7.46 -11.69 -7.58
C GLU A 44 6.64 -10.80 -8.54
N ILE A 45 5.84 -11.42 -9.42
CA ILE A 45 4.95 -10.69 -10.32
C ILE A 45 3.92 -9.86 -9.55
N ALA A 46 3.35 -10.41 -8.46
CA ALA A 46 2.40 -9.70 -7.62
C ALA A 46 3.06 -8.47 -6.95
N GLU A 47 4.30 -8.61 -6.48
CA GLU A 47 5.04 -7.50 -5.86
C GLU A 47 5.38 -6.40 -6.88
N VAL A 48 5.83 -6.77 -8.07
CA VAL A 48 6.06 -5.80 -9.16
C VAL A 48 4.78 -5.03 -9.49
N ARG A 49 3.65 -5.73 -9.67
CA ARG A 49 2.36 -5.08 -9.95
C ARG A 49 1.91 -4.17 -8.80
N ARG A 50 2.18 -4.56 -7.55
CA ARG A 50 1.89 -3.74 -6.39
C ARG A 50 2.67 -2.43 -6.41
N VAL A 51 3.97 -2.50 -6.68
CA VAL A 51 4.84 -1.32 -6.80
C VAL A 51 4.39 -0.40 -7.93
N GLU A 52 4.10 -0.96 -9.10
CA GLU A 52 3.58 -0.20 -10.25
C GLU A 52 2.24 0.49 -9.94
N ALA A 53 1.33 -0.19 -9.25
CA ALA A 53 0.05 0.38 -8.85
C ALA A 53 0.24 1.57 -7.89
N VAL A 54 1.12 1.45 -6.89
CA VAL A 54 1.45 2.54 -5.96
C VAL A 54 2.09 3.72 -6.70
N GLU A 55 3.01 3.47 -7.63
CA GLU A 55 3.60 4.54 -8.45
C GLU A 55 2.59 5.25 -9.34
N ASN A 56 1.69 4.50 -9.97
CA ASN A 56 0.64 5.08 -10.80
C ASN A 56 -0.32 5.92 -9.96
N LEU A 57 -0.67 5.47 -8.77
CA LEU A 57 -1.46 6.23 -7.81
C LEU A 57 -0.77 7.55 -7.42
N ARG A 58 0.54 7.51 -7.12
CA ARG A 58 1.35 8.70 -6.83
C ARG A 58 1.39 9.69 -8.00
N LYS A 59 1.50 9.17 -9.22
CA LYS A 59 1.49 10.00 -10.45
C LYS A 59 0.13 10.66 -10.64
N ALA A 60 -0.96 9.91 -10.52
CA ALA A 60 -2.32 10.42 -10.63
C ALA A 60 -2.58 11.51 -9.58
N ARG A 61 -2.21 11.28 -8.32
CA ARG A 61 -2.34 12.26 -7.25
C ARG A 61 -1.55 13.54 -7.53
N ARG A 62 -0.31 13.44 -8.02
CA ARG A 62 0.48 14.64 -8.40
C ARG A 62 -0.19 15.46 -9.47
N VAL A 63 -0.82 14.83 -10.47
CA VAL A 63 -1.56 15.54 -11.52
C VAL A 63 -2.74 16.31 -10.90
N VAL A 64 -3.47 15.66 -10.01
CA VAL A 64 -4.59 16.29 -9.28
C VAL A 64 -4.08 17.45 -8.42
N ASP A 65 -3.04 17.26 -7.61
CA ASP A 65 -2.45 18.32 -6.77
C ASP A 65 -2.01 19.53 -7.62
N THR A 66 -1.35 19.28 -8.77
CA THR A 66 -0.87 20.36 -9.65
C THR A 66 -2.02 21.09 -10.32
N ALA A 67 -3.01 20.34 -10.83
CA ALA A 67 -4.18 20.93 -11.46
C ALA A 67 -4.99 21.79 -10.47
N LEU A 68 -5.17 21.28 -9.26
CA LEU A 68 -5.89 21.99 -8.20
C LEU A 68 -5.19 23.27 -7.75
N THR A 69 -3.87 23.20 -7.53
CA THR A 69 -3.08 24.38 -7.16
C THR A 69 -3.18 25.42 -8.26
N GLY A 70 -3.03 25.03 -9.54
CA GLY A 70 -3.12 25.92 -10.68
C GLY A 70 -4.52 26.53 -10.85
N ILE A 71 -5.57 25.71 -10.77
CA ILE A 71 -6.97 26.17 -10.93
C ILE A 71 -7.34 27.08 -9.75
N THR A 72 -6.97 26.72 -8.53
CA THR A 72 -7.31 27.49 -7.32
C THR A 72 -6.68 28.89 -7.36
N GLU A 73 -5.44 29.01 -7.84
CA GLU A 73 -4.78 30.31 -8.02
C GLU A 73 -5.44 31.16 -9.10
N ILE A 74 -5.77 30.57 -10.26
CA ILE A 74 -6.43 31.29 -11.36
C ILE A 74 -7.83 31.78 -10.93
N ILE A 75 -8.62 30.92 -10.30
CA ILE A 75 -10.01 31.22 -9.91
C ILE A 75 -10.07 32.23 -8.75
N ARG A 76 -9.02 32.36 -7.93
CA ARG A 76 -8.98 33.32 -6.81
C ARG A 76 -9.28 34.76 -7.25
N TYR A 77 -8.92 35.13 -8.46
CA TYR A 77 -9.04 36.48 -8.96
C TYR A 77 -10.32 36.78 -9.79
N TYR A 78 -11.19 35.77 -9.97
CA TYR A 78 -12.42 35.95 -10.75
C TYR A 78 -13.66 36.03 -9.87
N PRO A 79 -14.29 37.21 -9.70
CA PRO A 79 -15.56 37.34 -9.00
C PRO A 79 -16.67 36.51 -9.68
N GLY A 80 -17.41 35.75 -8.93
CA GLY A 80 -18.56 34.96 -9.41
C GLY A 80 -18.31 33.46 -9.64
N VAL A 81 -17.06 32.99 -9.58
CA VAL A 81 -16.73 31.56 -9.74
C VAL A 81 -16.56 30.83 -8.38
N GLN A 82 -16.90 31.47 -7.29
CA GLN A 82 -16.77 30.91 -5.92
C GLN A 82 -17.45 29.53 -5.79
N ARG A 83 -18.70 29.40 -6.29
CA ARG A 83 -19.42 28.13 -6.24
C ARG A 83 -18.76 27.01 -7.05
N VAL A 84 -18.15 27.36 -8.19
CA VAL A 84 -17.42 26.37 -9.00
C VAL A 84 -16.18 25.91 -8.26
N ARG A 85 -15.47 26.84 -7.62
CA ARG A 85 -14.29 26.54 -6.79
C ARG A 85 -14.65 25.64 -5.61
N GLU A 86 -15.72 25.97 -4.87
CA GLU A 86 -16.22 25.16 -3.75
C GLU A 86 -16.60 23.77 -4.24
N GLY A 87 -17.34 23.64 -5.33
CA GLY A 87 -17.71 22.34 -5.90
C GLY A 87 -16.50 21.49 -6.31
N LEU A 88 -15.49 22.11 -6.94
CA LEU A 88 -14.24 21.39 -7.28
C LEU A 88 -13.47 20.95 -6.04
N LEU A 89 -13.36 21.79 -5.02
CA LEU A 89 -12.66 21.44 -3.77
C LEU A 89 -13.40 20.33 -2.99
N GLU A 90 -14.74 20.32 -3.02
CA GLU A 90 -15.52 19.24 -2.44
C GLU A 90 -15.30 17.89 -3.16
N GLU A 91 -15.23 17.90 -4.49
CA GLU A 91 -14.93 16.68 -5.25
C GLU A 91 -13.54 16.14 -4.91
N VAL A 92 -12.57 17.03 -4.80
CA VAL A 92 -11.21 16.68 -4.38
C VAL A 92 -11.14 16.16 -2.96
N ALA A 93 -11.90 16.73 -2.05
CA ALA A 93 -11.97 16.23 -0.69
C ALA A 93 -12.45 14.78 -0.65
N LYS A 94 -13.46 14.41 -1.46
CA LYS A 94 -13.93 13.03 -1.59
C LYS A 94 -12.85 12.08 -2.09
N GLU A 95 -12.11 12.48 -3.14
CA GLU A 95 -11.00 11.67 -3.64
C GLU A 95 -9.93 11.41 -2.55
N TYR A 96 -9.57 12.44 -1.78
CA TYR A 96 -8.64 12.25 -0.66
C TYR A 96 -9.22 11.41 0.47
N GLU A 97 -10.52 11.49 0.75
CA GLU A 97 -11.20 10.62 1.70
C GLU A 97 -11.11 9.15 1.27
N GLU A 98 -11.32 8.85 -0.01
CA GLU A 98 -11.17 7.51 -0.56
C GLU A 98 -9.73 7.00 -0.46
N PHE A 99 -8.73 7.83 -0.78
CA PHE A 99 -7.32 7.47 -0.59
C PHE A 99 -6.96 7.24 0.88
N ALA A 100 -7.48 8.04 1.77
CA ALA A 100 -7.26 7.91 3.20
C ALA A 100 -7.93 6.66 3.80
N ALA A 101 -8.99 6.17 3.18
CA ALA A 101 -9.71 4.96 3.58
C ALA A 101 -9.02 3.65 3.14
N GLN A 102 -7.98 3.70 2.29
CA GLN A 102 -7.27 2.51 1.83
C GLN A 102 -6.71 1.70 3.01
N GLN A 103 -6.85 0.37 2.93
CA GLN A 103 -6.35 -0.54 3.95
C GLN A 103 -5.00 -1.11 3.54
N GLY A 104 -4.09 -1.26 4.52
CA GLY A 104 -2.79 -1.86 4.36
C GLY A 104 -1.84 -1.41 5.45
N GLU A 105 -0.94 -2.31 5.87
CA GLU A 105 0.05 -2.00 6.91
C GLU A 105 1.46 -1.76 6.35
N ASP A 106 1.63 -1.90 5.03
CA ASP A 106 2.89 -1.64 4.35
C ASP A 106 3.31 -0.16 4.48
N PHE A 107 4.62 0.08 4.50
CA PHE A 107 5.19 1.41 4.65
C PHE A 107 4.65 2.40 3.61
N GLU A 108 4.62 2.01 2.33
CA GLU A 108 4.15 2.85 1.23
C GLU A 108 2.68 3.20 1.35
N ILE A 109 1.84 2.23 1.71
CA ILE A 109 0.39 2.46 1.88
C ILE A 109 0.15 3.41 3.07
N GLN A 110 0.84 3.21 4.20
CA GLN A 110 0.71 4.09 5.34
C GLN A 110 1.21 5.52 5.03
N LEU A 111 2.30 5.65 4.27
CA LEU A 111 2.82 6.94 3.83
C LEU A 111 1.81 7.68 2.94
N GLU A 112 1.21 6.98 1.98
CA GLU A 112 0.18 7.54 1.09
C GLU A 112 -1.07 7.96 1.86
N ARG A 113 -1.54 7.13 2.79
CA ARG A 113 -2.68 7.45 3.66
C ARG A 113 -2.43 8.69 4.50
N GLY A 114 -1.30 8.74 5.19
CA GLY A 114 -0.94 9.91 5.99
C GLY A 114 -0.86 11.19 5.16
N THR A 115 -0.30 11.08 3.96
CA THR A 115 -0.22 12.22 3.02
C THR A 115 -1.60 12.63 2.50
N ALA A 116 -2.49 11.68 2.20
CA ALA A 116 -3.86 11.96 1.80
C ALA A 116 -4.63 12.71 2.88
N TYR A 117 -4.46 12.32 4.16
CA TYR A 117 -5.05 13.06 5.28
C TYR A 117 -4.51 14.48 5.42
N VAL A 118 -3.21 14.72 5.17
CA VAL A 118 -2.68 16.10 5.15
C VAL A 118 -3.36 16.93 4.06
N ARG A 119 -3.48 16.39 2.85
CA ARG A 119 -4.13 17.08 1.71
C ARG A 119 -5.62 17.32 1.95
N LEU A 120 -6.31 16.32 2.51
CA LEU A 120 -7.71 16.48 2.91
C LEU A 120 -7.88 17.64 3.91
N GLY A 121 -7.00 17.71 4.91
CA GLY A 121 -6.98 18.82 5.86
C GLY A 121 -6.79 20.19 5.20
N GLU A 122 -5.87 20.29 4.24
CA GLU A 122 -5.63 21.52 3.46
C GLU A 122 -6.86 21.95 2.65
N VAL A 123 -7.53 21.00 2.00
CA VAL A 123 -8.76 21.25 1.23
C VAL A 123 -9.90 21.68 2.15
N ARG A 124 -10.15 20.95 3.23
CA ARG A 124 -11.18 21.27 4.22
C ARG A 124 -10.95 22.63 4.88
N GLN A 125 -9.71 22.96 5.21
CA GLN A 125 -9.33 24.28 5.72
C GLN A 125 -9.62 25.39 4.70
N THR A 126 -9.35 25.15 3.43
CA THR A 126 -9.63 26.11 2.33
C THR A 126 -11.14 26.31 2.14
N LEU A 127 -11.94 25.29 2.38
CA LEU A 127 -13.42 25.36 2.37
C LEU A 127 -13.99 26.03 3.64
N GLY A 128 -13.18 26.26 4.65
CA GLY A 128 -13.62 26.80 5.95
C GLY A 128 -14.19 25.75 6.91
N ASP A 129 -14.15 24.47 6.52
CA ASP A 129 -14.55 23.34 7.39
C ASP A 129 -13.40 22.98 8.34
N LEU A 130 -13.24 23.79 9.37
CA LEU A 130 -12.15 23.65 10.34
C LEU A 130 -12.22 22.38 11.16
N ASP A 131 -13.42 21.86 11.43
CA ASP A 131 -13.61 20.62 12.21
C ASP A 131 -13.10 19.41 11.44
N SER A 132 -13.45 19.28 10.17
CA SER A 132 -12.96 18.22 9.30
C SER A 132 -11.47 18.38 9.00
N ALA A 133 -10.97 19.61 8.87
CA ALA A 133 -9.53 19.87 8.69
C ALA A 133 -8.72 19.42 9.90
N GLU A 134 -9.17 19.76 11.11
CA GLU A 134 -8.56 19.32 12.37
C GLU A 134 -8.50 17.80 12.47
N ALA A 135 -9.64 17.12 12.22
CA ALA A 135 -9.71 15.67 12.24
C ALA A 135 -8.73 15.02 11.25
N ALA A 136 -8.64 15.56 10.04
CA ALA A 136 -7.72 15.07 9.02
C ALA A 136 -6.25 15.24 9.43
N TYR A 137 -5.83 16.41 9.90
CA TYR A 137 -4.45 16.62 10.36
C TYR A 137 -4.09 15.75 11.57
N ARG A 138 -5.02 15.54 12.49
CA ARG A 138 -4.83 14.64 13.63
C ARG A 138 -4.61 13.20 13.18
N ASN A 139 -5.41 12.72 12.22
CA ASN A 139 -5.27 11.38 11.65
C ASN A 139 -3.91 11.23 10.94
N ALA A 140 -3.49 12.21 10.15
CA ALA A 140 -2.19 12.21 9.51
C ALA A 140 -1.05 12.11 10.54
N ALA A 141 -1.09 12.92 11.59
CA ALA A 141 -0.09 12.92 12.64
C ALA A 141 -0.02 11.57 13.38
N ALA A 142 -1.17 10.93 13.63
CA ALA A 142 -1.24 9.62 14.26
C ALA A 142 -0.61 8.54 13.38
N ILE A 143 -0.91 8.52 12.06
CA ILE A 143 -0.34 7.59 11.10
C ILE A 143 1.18 7.73 11.05
N PHE A 144 1.70 8.94 10.84
CA PHE A 144 3.15 9.17 10.75
C PHE A 144 3.88 8.86 12.07
N SER A 145 3.25 9.12 13.21
CA SER A 145 3.83 8.74 14.51
C SER A 145 3.93 7.22 14.64
N LYS A 146 2.87 6.47 14.30
CA LYS A 146 2.86 5.01 14.29
C LYS A 146 3.88 4.43 13.29
N MET A 147 4.03 5.06 12.12
CA MET A 147 5.04 4.66 11.13
C MET A 147 6.47 4.76 11.68
N ASN A 148 6.80 5.83 12.40
CA ASN A 148 8.12 5.98 13.03
C ASN A 148 8.37 4.89 14.08
N GLU A 149 7.36 4.47 14.82
CA GLU A 149 7.46 3.38 15.79
C GLU A 149 7.65 2.01 15.10
N THR A 150 6.90 1.76 14.02
CA THR A 150 6.85 0.45 13.36
C THR A 150 8.02 0.22 12.40
N PHE A 151 8.40 1.23 11.63
CA PHE A 151 9.39 1.12 10.54
C PHE A 151 10.74 1.78 10.86
N GLY A 152 10.95 2.19 12.10
CA GLY A 152 12.13 2.94 12.54
C GLY A 152 12.03 4.43 12.22
N ASN A 153 12.85 5.20 12.92
CA ASN A 153 12.81 6.68 12.87
C ASN A 153 13.44 7.20 11.57
N ARG A 154 12.63 7.30 10.52
CA ARG A 154 13.02 7.86 9.23
C ARG A 154 12.81 9.36 9.24
N VAL A 155 13.85 10.12 8.88
CA VAL A 155 13.81 11.60 8.86
C VAL A 155 12.63 12.13 8.04
N GLU A 156 12.35 11.51 6.87
CA GLU A 156 11.25 11.89 6.00
C GLU A 156 9.88 11.78 6.71
N VAL A 157 9.62 10.66 7.37
CA VAL A 157 8.37 10.43 8.13
C VAL A 157 8.29 11.38 9.33
N GLY A 158 9.43 11.64 9.98
CA GLY A 158 9.52 12.60 11.09
C GLY A 158 9.13 14.02 10.66
N VAL A 159 9.59 14.47 9.51
CA VAL A 159 9.22 15.77 8.93
C VAL A 159 7.73 15.84 8.61
N LEU A 160 7.15 14.79 8.02
CA LEU A 160 5.72 14.72 7.73
C LEU A 160 4.86 14.73 9.00
N ALA A 161 5.29 14.00 10.04
CA ALA A 161 4.63 14.00 11.34
C ALA A 161 4.65 15.39 11.99
N ALA A 162 5.80 16.07 11.94
CA ALA A 162 5.94 17.43 12.44
C ALA A 162 5.05 18.41 11.67
N THR A 163 5.05 18.31 10.34
CA THR A 163 4.20 19.14 9.47
C THR A 163 2.73 18.97 9.79
N ALA A 164 2.25 17.73 9.93
CA ALA A 164 0.85 17.45 10.28
C ALA A 164 0.48 18.03 11.67
N LYS A 165 1.37 17.91 12.66
CA LYS A 165 1.18 18.49 13.99
C LYS A 165 1.14 20.01 13.98
N ILE A 166 2.01 20.66 13.21
CA ILE A 166 2.02 22.13 13.08
C ILE A 166 0.71 22.61 12.44
N LYS A 167 0.26 21.95 11.36
CA LYS A 167 -1.01 22.28 10.71
C LYS A 167 -2.20 22.08 11.66
N HIS A 168 -2.21 21.00 12.43
CA HIS A 168 -3.21 20.74 13.45
C HIS A 168 -3.23 21.85 14.52
N ALA A 169 -2.06 22.23 15.05
CA ALA A 169 -1.95 23.30 16.02
C ALA A 169 -2.45 24.64 15.45
N GLY A 170 -2.11 24.96 14.20
CA GLY A 170 -2.57 26.18 13.53
C GLY A 170 -4.10 26.28 13.42
N ILE A 171 -4.83 25.16 13.25
CA ILE A 171 -6.30 25.17 13.28
C ILE A 171 -6.82 25.55 14.67
N LEU A 172 -6.18 25.04 15.74
CA LEU A 172 -6.62 25.32 17.11
C LEU A 172 -6.42 26.80 17.50
N GLU A 173 -5.42 27.47 16.93
CA GLU A 173 -5.17 28.90 17.16
C GLU A 173 -6.13 29.82 16.39
N THR A 174 -6.77 29.31 15.34
CA THR A 174 -7.71 30.10 14.51
C THR A 174 -9.17 30.01 14.98
N ARG A 175 -9.46 29.23 16.02
CA ARG A 175 -10.76 29.10 16.70
C ARG A 175 -10.84 30.06 17.89
#